data_96c699df50c692494f3f5668f8dc65aa
#
_entry.id   96c699df50c692494f3f5668f8dc65aa
#
_cell.length_a   1.000
_cell.length_b   1.000
_cell.length_c   1.000
_cell.angle_alpha   90.00
_cell.angle_beta   90.00
_cell.angle_gamma   90.00
#
_symmetry.space_group_name_H-M   'P 1'
#
loop_
_entity.id
_entity.type
_entity.pdbx_description
1 polymer ?
#
loop_
_entity_poly.entity_id
_entity_poly.type
_entity_poly.pdbx_seq_one_letter_code
_entity_poly.pdbx_strand_id
1 'polypeptide(L)'
;MSILKKILLLMIPVLMVISGVSAEEAENSVDITMTIGDLVIPAKLNNTEAAKDLLSRLPYTVRLNRGSVDFCGSIESLKYAPEDLQDGWEYGDFMWMPDGSWFVIFTDGIETYGEGKWLVLGHMDDVWEQLKDMKGSIEIKIDLAETDDSKILVQVGDVVRSATLSDNASAEAFRDLLAEGPVTIDMHDYGSFEKVGPLGRSIVRSDEPITTKPGDIILYLGNNVTIYYDVNSWDFTLLGHVDDATGENMREFLGSGNPTVTFSLP
;
A
#
# COMPACT_ATOMS: atom_id res chain seq x y z
N MET A 1 35.08 -44.59 32.39
CA MET A 1 33.71 -44.74 31.88
C MET A 1 33.01 -43.40 32.10
N SER A 2 32.93 -42.60 31.05
CA SER A 2 32.35 -41.24 31.08
C SER A 2 31.02 -41.27 30.33
N ILE A 3 29.94 -40.95 31.04
CA ILE A 3 28.58 -40.88 30.49
C ILE A 3 28.35 -39.46 30.02
N LEU A 4 28.40 -39.27 28.70
CA LEU A 4 28.10 -38.01 28.03
C LEU A 4 26.58 -37.82 28.00
N LYS A 5 26.04 -36.91 28.83
CA LYS A 5 24.64 -36.48 28.75
C LYS A 5 24.45 -35.57 27.54
N LYS A 6 23.75 -36.07 26.53
CA LYS A 6 23.23 -35.23 25.41
C LYS A 6 22.07 -34.41 25.94
N ILE A 7 22.27 -33.11 26.04
CA ILE A 7 21.21 -32.13 26.26
C ILE A 7 20.55 -31.87 24.89
N LEU A 8 19.33 -32.39 24.74
CA LEU A 8 18.47 -32.09 23.58
C LEU A 8 17.83 -30.73 23.80
N LEU A 9 18.33 -29.71 23.14
CA LEU A 9 17.74 -28.36 23.14
C LEU A 9 16.49 -28.41 22.27
N LEU A 10 15.31 -28.43 22.89
CA LEU A 10 14.03 -28.31 22.19
C LEU A 10 13.86 -26.84 21.76
N MET A 11 14.09 -26.55 20.49
CA MET A 11 13.68 -25.27 19.90
C MET A 11 12.16 -25.28 19.78
N ILE A 12 11.48 -24.54 20.63
CA ILE A 12 10.07 -24.19 20.47
C ILE A 12 10.04 -23.06 19.45
N PRO A 13 9.40 -23.23 18.30
CA PRO A 13 9.18 -22.09 17.40
C PRO A 13 8.23 -21.12 18.11
N VAL A 14 8.70 -19.93 18.39
CA VAL A 14 7.84 -18.81 18.77
C VAL A 14 7.04 -18.46 17.52
N LEU A 15 5.82 -18.93 17.48
CA LEU A 15 4.82 -18.49 16.51
C LEU A 15 4.51 -17.03 16.87
N MET A 16 5.11 -16.08 16.16
CA MET A 16 4.60 -14.72 16.15
C MET A 16 3.21 -14.78 15.51
N VAL A 17 2.18 -14.66 16.31
CA VAL A 17 0.83 -14.34 15.85
C VAL A 17 0.90 -12.86 15.43
N ILE A 18 1.16 -12.63 14.15
CA ILE A 18 0.87 -11.36 13.53
C ILE A 18 -0.66 -11.35 13.50
N SER A 19 -1.28 -10.42 14.23
CA SER A 19 -2.71 -10.15 14.20
C SER A 19 -3.10 -9.87 12.73
N GLY A 20 -3.73 -10.89 12.12
CA GLY A 20 -3.99 -10.88 10.70
C GLY A 20 -5.31 -10.19 10.41
N VAL A 21 -5.25 -9.10 9.71
CA VAL A 21 -6.25 -8.83 8.66
C VAL A 21 -6.12 -10.00 7.69
N SER A 22 -7.21 -10.75 7.44
CA SER A 22 -7.15 -11.87 6.52
C SER A 22 -6.82 -11.34 5.13
N ALA A 23 -6.06 -12.09 4.32
CA ALA A 23 -5.70 -11.67 2.96
C ALA A 23 -6.95 -11.34 2.10
N GLU A 24 -8.11 -11.89 2.45
CA GLU A 24 -9.40 -11.67 1.80
C GLU A 24 -10.03 -10.31 2.19
N GLU A 25 -9.71 -9.75 3.38
CA GLU A 25 -10.14 -8.41 3.80
C GLU A 25 -9.26 -7.32 3.18
N ALA A 26 -7.99 -7.60 2.92
CA ALA A 26 -7.07 -6.68 2.26
C ALA A 26 -7.39 -6.49 0.76
N GLU A 27 -7.92 -7.51 0.09
CA GLU A 27 -8.29 -7.45 -1.34
C GLU A 27 -9.52 -6.58 -1.66
N ASN A 28 -10.33 -6.22 -0.65
CA ASN A 28 -11.61 -5.51 -0.83
C ASN A 28 -11.71 -4.19 -0.07
N SER A 29 -10.60 -3.66 0.45
CA SER A 29 -10.58 -2.35 1.11
C SER A 29 -10.31 -1.21 0.11
N VAL A 30 -10.79 0.00 0.43
CA VAL A 30 -10.58 1.21 -0.38
C VAL A 30 -9.71 2.19 0.38
N ASP A 31 -8.62 2.62 -0.24
CA ASP A 31 -7.73 3.63 0.34
C ASP A 31 -8.41 5.01 0.34
N ILE A 32 -8.40 5.64 1.51
CA ILE A 32 -8.94 6.99 1.74
C ILE A 32 -7.93 7.83 2.50
N THR A 33 -8.17 9.12 2.54
CA THR A 33 -7.47 10.07 3.42
C THR A 33 -8.44 10.73 4.38
N MET A 34 -7.99 10.94 5.62
CA MET A 34 -8.65 11.78 6.61
C MET A 34 -7.81 13.02 6.86
N THR A 35 -8.28 14.19 6.43
CA THR A 35 -7.53 15.43 6.54
C THR A 35 -8.06 16.29 7.70
N ILE A 36 -7.15 16.74 8.58
CA ILE A 36 -7.42 17.62 9.71
C ILE A 36 -6.48 18.83 9.62
N GLY A 37 -6.98 19.97 9.12
CA GLY A 37 -6.10 21.10 8.79
C GLY A 37 -5.08 20.71 7.73
N ASP A 38 -3.78 20.77 8.06
CA ASP A 38 -2.68 20.37 7.17
C ASP A 38 -2.23 18.91 7.37
N LEU A 39 -2.80 18.20 8.34
CA LEU A 39 -2.48 16.81 8.62
C LEU A 39 -3.32 15.89 7.74
N VAL A 40 -2.66 15.04 6.94
CA VAL A 40 -3.29 14.01 6.12
C VAL A 40 -2.96 12.64 6.71
N ILE A 41 -3.99 11.90 7.10
CA ILE A 41 -3.89 10.57 7.71
C ILE A 41 -4.38 9.55 6.68
N PRO A 42 -3.53 8.62 6.22
CA PRO A 42 -3.97 7.51 5.40
C PRO A 42 -4.87 6.57 6.21
N ALA A 43 -5.89 6.04 5.55
CA ALA A 43 -6.83 5.09 6.15
C ALA A 43 -7.41 4.16 5.09
N LYS A 44 -8.02 3.07 5.53
CA LYS A 44 -8.69 2.12 4.65
C LYS A 44 -10.14 1.96 5.07
N LEU A 45 -11.08 2.13 4.13
CA LEU A 45 -12.46 1.69 4.29
C LEU A 45 -12.54 0.19 4.03
N ASN A 46 -13.30 -0.52 4.87
CA ASN A 46 -13.59 -1.94 4.64
C ASN A 46 -14.70 -2.14 3.59
N ASN A 47 -15.15 -3.38 3.41
CA ASN A 47 -16.14 -3.75 2.38
C ASN A 47 -17.58 -3.90 2.93
N THR A 48 -17.87 -3.40 4.14
CA THR A 48 -19.23 -3.45 4.72
C THR A 48 -20.21 -2.56 3.94
N GLU A 49 -21.52 -2.82 4.07
CA GLU A 49 -22.54 -1.98 3.43
C GLU A 49 -22.46 -0.53 3.92
N ALA A 50 -22.17 -0.32 5.21
CA ALA A 50 -22.01 1.02 5.78
C ALA A 50 -20.78 1.76 5.24
N ALA A 51 -19.65 1.08 5.07
CA ALA A 51 -18.46 1.67 4.47
C ALA A 51 -18.69 2.03 3.00
N LYS A 52 -19.38 1.20 2.24
CA LYS A 52 -19.79 1.49 0.84
C LYS A 52 -20.73 2.69 0.75
N ASP A 53 -21.69 2.82 1.69
CA ASP A 53 -22.58 3.97 1.72
C ASP A 53 -21.83 5.25 2.06
N LEU A 54 -20.86 5.20 3.01
CA LEU A 54 -19.96 6.34 3.28
C LEU A 54 -19.09 6.68 2.06
N LEU A 55 -18.51 5.67 1.42
CA LEU A 55 -17.71 5.83 0.19
C LEU A 55 -18.47 6.57 -0.91
N SER A 56 -19.77 6.24 -1.08
CA SER A 56 -20.63 6.88 -2.09
C SER A 56 -20.91 8.36 -1.84
N ARG A 57 -20.58 8.86 -0.62
CA ARG A 57 -20.79 10.25 -0.19
C ARG A 57 -19.52 11.08 -0.17
N LEU A 58 -18.35 10.49 -0.50
CA LEU A 58 -17.08 11.21 -0.52
C LEU A 58 -17.05 12.28 -1.62
N PRO A 59 -16.42 13.44 -1.39
CA PRO A 59 -15.78 13.85 -0.14
C PRO A 59 -16.78 14.16 0.97
N TYR A 60 -16.51 13.70 2.18
CA TYR A 60 -17.39 13.88 3.33
C TYR A 60 -16.67 14.60 4.47
N THR A 61 -17.32 15.60 5.07
CA THR A 61 -16.75 16.34 6.20
C THR A 61 -17.56 16.08 7.46
N VAL A 62 -16.88 15.73 8.53
CA VAL A 62 -17.48 15.49 9.84
C VAL A 62 -16.78 16.31 10.93
N ARG A 63 -17.55 16.85 11.84
CA ARG A 63 -17.04 17.52 13.04
C ARG A 63 -17.11 16.57 14.22
N LEU A 64 -15.97 16.31 14.82
CA LEU A 64 -15.82 15.43 15.97
C LEU A 64 -15.38 16.22 17.20
N ASN A 65 -15.81 15.77 18.38
CA ASN A 65 -15.42 16.34 19.65
C ASN A 65 -14.56 15.34 20.42
N ARG A 66 -13.53 15.83 21.09
CA ARG A 66 -12.66 15.01 21.94
C ARG A 66 -13.44 14.48 23.14
N GLY A 67 -13.52 13.16 23.24
CA GLY A 67 -13.88 12.42 24.44
C GLY A 67 -12.67 12.11 25.32
N SER A 68 -12.80 11.16 26.24
CA SER A 68 -11.69 10.68 27.08
C SER A 68 -10.76 9.76 26.28
N VAL A 69 -11.32 8.91 25.42
CA VAL A 69 -10.66 7.81 24.71
C VAL A 69 -10.91 7.86 23.19
N ASP A 70 -11.65 8.85 22.72
CA ASP A 70 -12.13 8.92 21.34
C ASP A 70 -12.23 10.37 20.84
N PHE A 71 -12.51 10.48 19.55
CA PHE A 71 -13.17 11.61 18.92
C PHE A 71 -14.50 11.14 18.38
N CYS A 72 -15.61 11.80 18.72
CA CYS A 72 -16.93 11.41 18.24
C CYS A 72 -17.77 12.60 17.78
N GLY A 73 -18.68 12.31 16.84
CA GLY A 73 -19.63 13.28 16.30
C GLY A 73 -20.74 12.59 15.51
N SER A 74 -21.85 13.30 15.32
CA SER A 74 -22.97 12.75 14.54
C SER A 74 -22.74 12.94 13.07
N ILE A 75 -23.11 11.92 12.29
CA ILE A 75 -23.19 11.96 10.83
C ILE A 75 -24.61 11.59 10.38
N GLU A 76 -24.89 11.78 9.10
CA GLU A 76 -26.12 11.22 8.52
C GLU A 76 -26.10 9.69 8.60
N SER A 77 -27.28 9.09 8.91
CA SER A 77 -27.38 7.65 9.04
C SER A 77 -26.94 6.94 7.76
N LEU A 78 -26.09 5.92 7.94
CA LEU A 78 -25.60 5.08 6.85
C LEU A 78 -26.58 3.92 6.63
N LYS A 79 -26.61 3.41 5.41
CA LYS A 79 -27.19 2.10 5.13
C LYS A 79 -26.26 1.05 5.69
N TYR A 80 -26.79 -0.02 6.26
CA TYR A 80 -25.98 -1.10 6.79
C TYR A 80 -26.71 -2.43 6.81
N ALA A 81 -25.95 -3.51 6.85
CA ALA A 81 -26.45 -4.84 7.10
C ALA A 81 -26.36 -5.16 8.61
N PRO A 82 -27.43 -5.59 9.27
CA PRO A 82 -27.40 -5.91 10.71
C PRO A 82 -26.39 -6.98 11.09
N GLU A 83 -26.02 -7.86 10.18
CA GLU A 83 -24.98 -8.90 10.36
C GLU A 83 -23.57 -8.33 10.47
N ASP A 84 -23.33 -7.11 9.98
CA ASP A 84 -22.04 -6.42 10.10
C ASP A 84 -21.81 -5.81 11.49
N LEU A 85 -22.85 -5.83 12.35
CA LEU A 85 -22.73 -5.34 13.73
C LEU A 85 -21.87 -6.29 14.56
N GLN A 86 -20.84 -5.76 15.19
CA GLN A 86 -19.92 -6.52 16.03
C GLN A 86 -19.78 -5.94 17.43
N ASP A 87 -19.24 -6.75 18.34
CA ASP A 87 -18.85 -6.33 19.67
C ASP A 87 -17.37 -5.89 19.66
N GLY A 88 -17.09 -4.72 20.20
CA GLY A 88 -15.74 -4.20 20.35
C GLY A 88 -15.14 -3.58 19.10
N TRP A 89 -13.89 -3.14 19.23
CA TRP A 89 -13.07 -2.49 18.19
C TRP A 89 -11.60 -2.75 18.46
N GLU A 90 -10.77 -2.49 17.48
CA GLU A 90 -9.31 -2.47 17.62
C GLU A 90 -8.77 -1.03 17.62
N TYR A 91 -7.57 -0.84 18.15
CA TYR A 91 -6.90 0.45 18.10
C TYR A 91 -6.65 0.86 16.64
N GLY A 92 -7.08 2.07 16.29
CA GLY A 92 -7.02 2.57 14.91
C GLY A 92 -8.33 2.42 14.14
N ASP A 93 -9.31 1.67 14.66
CA ASP A 93 -10.60 1.58 14.02
C ASP A 93 -11.35 2.89 14.07
N PHE A 94 -12.02 3.22 12.98
CA PHE A 94 -13.07 4.21 12.96
C PHE A 94 -14.40 3.53 12.64
N MET A 95 -15.42 3.97 13.35
CA MET A 95 -16.65 3.21 13.48
C MET A 95 -17.86 4.12 13.37
N TRP A 96 -18.97 3.49 13.07
CA TRP A 96 -20.28 4.12 13.17
C TRP A 96 -21.23 3.32 14.06
N MET A 97 -21.93 4.01 14.93
CA MET A 97 -22.94 3.44 15.81
C MET A 97 -24.33 3.86 15.31
N PRO A 98 -25.17 2.90 14.85
CA PRO A 98 -26.51 3.20 14.33
C PRO A 98 -27.39 3.94 15.33
N ASP A 99 -27.37 3.52 16.61
CA ASP A 99 -28.08 4.19 17.69
C ASP A 99 -27.46 5.57 17.97
N GLY A 100 -28.09 6.62 17.45
CA GLY A 100 -27.63 8.01 17.56
C GLY A 100 -26.76 8.50 16.42
N SER A 101 -26.48 7.66 15.43
CA SER A 101 -25.67 8.02 14.24
C SER A 101 -24.32 8.62 14.57
N TRP A 102 -23.59 7.97 15.49
CA TRP A 102 -22.28 8.44 15.95
C TRP A 102 -21.15 7.88 15.10
N PHE A 103 -20.34 8.76 14.52
CA PHE A 103 -19.04 8.42 13.93
C PHE A 103 -17.98 8.59 15.01
N VAL A 104 -17.14 7.57 15.21
CA VAL A 104 -16.19 7.49 16.31
C VAL A 104 -14.82 7.05 15.83
N ILE A 105 -13.77 7.70 16.33
CA ILE A 105 -12.37 7.31 16.16
C ILE A 105 -11.79 7.07 17.54
N PHE A 106 -11.41 5.83 17.85
CA PHE A 106 -10.76 5.51 19.12
C PHE A 106 -9.27 5.86 19.07
N THR A 107 -8.79 6.50 20.14
CA THR A 107 -7.44 7.08 20.21
C THR A 107 -6.62 6.53 21.37
N ASP A 108 -7.13 5.58 22.13
CA ASP A 108 -6.35 4.83 23.11
C ASP A 108 -6.33 3.35 22.75
N GLY A 109 -5.26 2.66 23.10
CA GLY A 109 -5.07 1.26 22.79
C GLY A 109 -5.90 0.30 23.66
N ILE A 110 -7.12 0.66 24.03
CA ILE A 110 -8.00 -0.22 24.80
C ILE A 110 -8.60 -1.23 23.82
N GLU A 111 -8.11 -2.45 23.92
CA GLU A 111 -8.66 -3.59 23.23
C GLU A 111 -10.02 -3.94 23.83
N THR A 112 -11.02 -4.03 23.01
CA THR A 112 -12.37 -4.55 23.28
C THR A 112 -13.10 -3.92 24.45
N TYR A 113 -14.09 -3.12 24.16
CA TYR A 113 -15.04 -2.64 25.16
C TYR A 113 -16.43 -3.22 24.88
N GLY A 114 -16.87 -4.11 25.78
CA GLY A 114 -18.28 -4.36 26.13
C GLY A 114 -19.23 -4.79 25.00
N GLU A 115 -20.42 -5.16 25.44
CA GLU A 115 -21.57 -5.47 24.62
C GLU A 115 -22.04 -4.19 23.88
N GLY A 116 -21.39 -3.87 22.78
CA GLY A 116 -21.76 -2.76 21.90
C GLY A 116 -22.15 -3.30 20.54
N LYS A 117 -23.02 -2.59 19.84
CA LYS A 117 -23.33 -2.89 18.44
C LYS A 117 -22.67 -1.84 17.58
N TRP A 118 -21.43 -2.13 17.18
CA TRP A 118 -20.58 -1.25 16.42
C TRP A 118 -20.47 -1.73 15.00
N LEU A 119 -20.41 -0.79 14.06
CA LEU A 119 -20.00 -1.05 12.69
C LEU A 119 -18.62 -0.48 12.48
N VAL A 120 -17.62 -1.33 12.37
CA VAL A 120 -16.30 -0.92 11.91
C VAL A 120 -16.41 -0.52 10.45
N LEU A 121 -16.07 0.73 10.14
CA LEU A 121 -16.05 1.26 8.77
C LEU A 121 -14.70 1.09 8.12
N GLY A 122 -13.65 1.06 8.94
CA GLY A 122 -12.29 0.95 8.46
C GLY A 122 -11.26 1.17 9.55
N HIS A 123 -10.00 1.28 9.13
CA HIS A 123 -8.85 1.32 10.01
C HIS A 123 -7.85 2.42 9.60
N MET A 124 -7.18 3.02 10.60
CA MET A 124 -6.07 3.96 10.46
C MET A 124 -4.87 3.46 11.25
N ASP A 125 -3.71 3.40 10.64
CA ASP A 125 -2.47 3.09 11.33
C ASP A 125 -2.00 4.30 12.18
N ASP A 126 -1.35 4.02 13.32
CA ASP A 126 -0.72 5.01 14.19
C ASP A 126 -1.59 6.23 14.58
N VAL A 127 -2.90 6.03 14.68
CA VAL A 127 -3.88 7.09 14.94
C VAL A 127 -3.60 7.86 16.23
N TRP A 128 -3.12 7.18 17.28
CA TRP A 128 -2.81 7.81 18.56
C TRP A 128 -1.68 8.85 18.42
N GLU A 129 -0.59 8.50 17.75
CA GLU A 129 0.55 9.39 17.56
C GLU A 129 0.16 10.68 16.82
N GLN A 130 -0.82 10.57 15.93
CA GLN A 130 -1.29 11.71 15.13
C GLN A 130 -2.35 12.55 15.83
N LEU A 131 -3.21 11.96 16.67
CA LEU A 131 -4.35 12.61 17.29
C LEU A 131 -4.18 12.91 18.78
N LYS A 132 -3.17 12.34 19.46
CA LYS A 132 -3.00 12.41 20.92
C LYS A 132 -2.98 13.83 21.50
N ASP A 133 -2.39 14.78 20.79
CA ASP A 133 -2.22 16.15 21.23
C ASP A 133 -3.39 17.08 20.83
N MET A 134 -4.31 16.59 19.99
CA MET A 134 -5.46 17.36 19.56
C MET A 134 -6.50 17.46 20.67
N LYS A 135 -7.09 18.64 20.84
CA LYS A 135 -8.04 18.96 21.89
C LYS A 135 -9.29 19.63 21.33
N GLY A 136 -10.39 19.50 22.06
CA GLY A 136 -11.64 20.16 21.71
C GLY A 136 -12.32 19.52 20.51
N SER A 137 -12.72 20.32 19.54
CA SER A 137 -13.38 19.86 18.33
C SER A 137 -12.41 19.89 17.16
N ILE A 138 -12.45 18.85 16.34
CA ILE A 138 -11.74 18.77 15.07
C ILE A 138 -12.74 18.63 13.92
N GLU A 139 -12.37 19.10 12.75
CA GLU A 139 -13.10 18.86 11.52
C GLU A 139 -12.25 17.94 10.66
N ILE A 140 -12.82 16.82 10.24
CA ILE A 140 -12.16 15.82 9.42
C ILE A 140 -12.83 15.81 8.05
N LYS A 141 -12.06 16.05 7.02
CA LYS A 141 -12.47 15.76 5.64
C LYS A 141 -12.02 14.34 5.29
N ILE A 142 -12.96 13.50 4.91
CA ILE A 142 -12.73 12.14 4.40
C ILE A 142 -12.83 12.21 2.89
N ASP A 143 -11.80 11.72 2.19
CA ASP A 143 -11.75 11.72 0.74
C ASP A 143 -11.13 10.42 0.22
N LEU A 144 -11.31 10.11 -1.05
CA LEU A 144 -10.52 9.05 -1.68
C LEU A 144 -9.04 9.39 -1.56
N ALA A 145 -8.21 8.41 -1.29
CA ALA A 145 -6.78 8.62 -1.39
C ALA A 145 -6.44 8.96 -2.85
N GLU A 146 -5.65 10.01 -3.03
CA GLU A 146 -5.10 10.27 -4.35
C GLU A 146 -4.13 9.11 -4.66
N THR A 147 -4.46 8.33 -5.66
CA THR A 147 -3.49 7.37 -6.19
C THR A 147 -2.37 8.18 -6.83
N ASP A 148 -1.15 8.00 -6.38
CA ASP A 148 0.00 8.52 -7.11
C ASP A 148 0.14 7.68 -8.39
N ASP A 149 -0.55 8.13 -9.43
CA ASP A 149 -0.57 7.46 -10.73
C ASP A 149 0.81 7.29 -11.36
N SER A 150 1.82 7.95 -10.80
CA SER A 150 3.21 7.74 -11.19
C SER A 150 3.85 6.52 -10.53
N LYS A 151 3.26 5.93 -9.49
CA LYS A 151 3.87 4.80 -8.76
C LYS A 151 3.48 3.46 -9.35
N ILE A 152 4.47 2.58 -9.37
CA ILE A 152 4.34 1.16 -9.66
C ILE A 152 5.15 0.34 -8.64
N LEU A 153 4.84 -0.93 -8.54
CA LEU A 153 5.60 -1.89 -7.76
C LEU A 153 6.45 -2.76 -8.68
N VAL A 154 7.67 -3.04 -8.26
CA VAL A 154 8.62 -3.94 -8.92
C VAL A 154 8.99 -5.03 -7.94
N GLN A 155 8.66 -6.28 -8.26
CA GLN A 155 8.87 -7.43 -7.40
C GLN A 155 9.88 -8.40 -8.00
N VAL A 156 10.83 -8.86 -7.17
CA VAL A 156 11.76 -9.95 -7.49
C VAL A 156 11.75 -10.95 -6.32
N GLY A 157 11.28 -12.16 -6.53
CA GLY A 157 11.04 -13.11 -5.46
C GLY A 157 10.05 -12.55 -4.43
N ASP A 158 10.44 -12.52 -3.16
CA ASP A 158 9.63 -11.98 -2.06
C ASP A 158 9.90 -10.48 -1.78
N VAL A 159 10.81 -9.86 -2.52
CA VAL A 159 11.17 -8.45 -2.31
C VAL A 159 10.40 -7.55 -3.27
N VAL A 160 9.71 -6.55 -2.74
CA VAL A 160 8.98 -5.52 -3.49
C VAL A 160 9.64 -4.16 -3.29
N ARG A 161 9.79 -3.42 -4.37
CA ARG A 161 10.25 -2.02 -4.35
C ARG A 161 9.26 -1.13 -5.08
N SER A 162 9.12 0.09 -4.62
CA SER A 162 8.39 1.13 -5.34
C SER A 162 9.25 1.69 -6.47
N ALA A 163 8.61 2.09 -7.56
CA ALA A 163 9.24 2.82 -8.65
C ALA A 163 8.32 3.96 -9.12
N THR A 164 8.93 5.05 -9.58
CA THR A 164 8.22 6.21 -10.09
C THR A 164 8.30 6.22 -11.62
N LEU A 165 7.15 6.23 -12.29
CA LEU A 165 7.05 6.34 -13.73
C LEU A 165 7.47 7.73 -14.20
N SER A 166 8.01 7.81 -15.40
CA SER A 166 8.35 9.06 -16.09
C SER A 166 7.10 9.71 -16.70
N ASP A 167 7.12 11.01 -16.84
CA ASP A 167 6.05 11.77 -17.50
C ASP A 167 6.24 11.76 -19.03
N ASN A 168 5.87 10.63 -19.67
CA ASN A 168 5.89 10.48 -21.11
C ASN A 168 4.87 9.42 -21.60
N ALA A 169 4.53 9.47 -22.88
CA ALA A 169 3.52 8.58 -23.48
C ALA A 169 3.85 7.07 -23.38
N SER A 170 5.13 6.71 -23.27
CA SER A 170 5.54 5.31 -23.13
C SER A 170 5.31 4.79 -21.70
N ALA A 171 5.57 5.62 -20.71
CA ALA A 171 5.30 5.32 -19.30
C ALA A 171 3.78 5.25 -19.05
N GLU A 172 3.00 6.14 -19.65
CA GLU A 172 1.53 6.08 -19.64
C GLU A 172 1.03 4.75 -20.25
N ALA A 173 1.50 4.39 -21.44
CA ALA A 173 1.14 3.13 -22.09
C ALA A 173 1.59 1.89 -21.29
N PHE A 174 2.69 1.98 -20.57
CA PHE A 174 3.14 0.91 -19.66
C PHE A 174 2.23 0.80 -18.45
N ARG A 175 1.81 1.93 -17.86
CA ARG A 175 0.85 1.98 -16.78
C ARG A 175 -0.52 1.41 -17.18
N ASP A 176 -1.01 1.78 -18.37
CA ASP A 176 -2.26 1.23 -18.91
C ASP A 176 -2.19 -0.29 -19.04
N LEU A 177 -1.04 -0.81 -19.45
CA LEU A 177 -0.79 -2.25 -19.51
C LEU A 177 -0.87 -2.89 -18.11
N LEU A 178 -0.30 -2.24 -17.08
CA LEU A 178 -0.37 -2.72 -15.70
C LEU A 178 -1.78 -2.64 -15.12
N ALA A 179 -2.63 -1.74 -15.62
CA ALA A 179 -4.05 -1.67 -15.24
C ALA A 179 -4.88 -2.85 -15.79
N GLU A 180 -4.39 -3.55 -16.84
CA GLU A 180 -4.98 -4.83 -17.31
C GLU A 180 -4.61 -6.00 -16.37
N GLY A 181 -3.59 -5.83 -15.53
CA GLY A 181 -3.08 -6.80 -14.56
C GLY A 181 -1.55 -6.80 -14.46
N PRO A 182 -0.99 -7.48 -13.44
CA PRO A 182 0.45 -7.56 -13.27
C PRO A 182 1.17 -8.15 -14.49
N VAL A 183 2.32 -7.57 -14.83
CA VAL A 183 3.18 -8.01 -15.94
C VAL A 183 4.43 -8.68 -15.38
N THR A 184 4.59 -9.96 -15.67
CA THR A 184 5.74 -10.76 -15.25
C THR A 184 6.67 -11.02 -16.42
N ILE A 185 7.96 -10.73 -16.24
CA ILE A 185 9.01 -10.81 -17.26
C ILE A 185 10.17 -11.66 -16.75
N ASP A 186 10.51 -12.71 -17.48
CA ASP A 186 11.76 -13.44 -17.26
C ASP A 186 12.91 -12.65 -17.89
N MET A 187 13.78 -12.13 -17.04
CA MET A 187 14.90 -11.29 -17.46
C MET A 187 16.22 -12.06 -17.42
N HIS A 188 17.17 -11.64 -18.23
CA HIS A 188 18.53 -12.15 -18.21
C HIS A 188 19.54 -11.02 -18.12
N ASP A 189 20.71 -11.32 -17.63
CA ASP A 189 21.83 -10.36 -17.55
C ASP A 189 22.36 -10.03 -18.94
N TYR A 190 22.58 -8.74 -19.20
CA TYR A 190 23.23 -8.26 -20.41
C TYR A 190 24.31 -7.25 -20.08
N GLY A 191 25.51 -7.49 -20.62
CA GLY A 191 26.64 -6.57 -20.52
C GLY A 191 27.15 -6.29 -19.10
N SER A 192 26.66 -6.96 -18.07
CA SER A 192 26.96 -6.71 -16.65
C SER A 192 26.58 -5.30 -16.19
N PHE A 193 25.52 -4.69 -16.77
CA PHE A 193 24.99 -3.39 -16.38
C PHE A 193 23.46 -3.35 -16.34
N GLU A 194 22.75 -4.32 -16.94
CA GLU A 194 21.28 -4.37 -16.97
C GLU A 194 20.73 -5.79 -16.90
N LYS A 195 19.48 -5.91 -16.50
CA LYS A 195 18.62 -7.08 -16.74
C LYS A 195 17.61 -6.73 -17.82
N VAL A 196 17.43 -7.59 -18.81
CA VAL A 196 16.56 -7.36 -19.96
C VAL A 196 15.65 -8.56 -20.21
N GLY A 197 14.39 -8.30 -20.57
CA GLY A 197 13.43 -9.32 -20.94
C GLY A 197 12.31 -8.79 -21.84
N PRO A 198 11.62 -9.66 -22.58
CA PRO A 198 10.57 -9.28 -23.52
C PRO A 198 9.30 -8.87 -22.78
N LEU A 199 8.72 -7.71 -23.15
CA LEU A 199 7.44 -7.23 -22.61
C LEU A 199 6.25 -8.07 -23.10
N GLY A 200 6.43 -8.90 -24.15
CA GLY A 200 5.37 -9.70 -24.72
C GLY A 200 4.49 -8.98 -25.74
N ARG A 201 4.55 -7.66 -25.76
CA ARG A 201 3.87 -6.79 -26.75
C ARG A 201 4.70 -5.53 -27.00
N SER A 202 4.34 -4.77 -28.03
CA SER A 202 4.97 -3.49 -28.30
C SER A 202 4.08 -2.35 -27.81
N ILE A 203 4.71 -1.35 -27.17
CA ILE A 203 4.07 -0.08 -26.80
C ILE A 203 4.79 1.09 -27.47
N VAL A 204 4.21 2.28 -27.38
CA VAL A 204 4.76 3.49 -27.97
C VAL A 204 6.14 3.81 -27.40
N ARG A 205 7.05 4.33 -28.23
CA ARG A 205 8.41 4.74 -27.88
C ARG A 205 8.48 6.25 -27.73
N SER A 206 9.29 6.70 -26.76
CA SER A 206 9.64 8.10 -26.52
C SER A 206 11.15 8.22 -26.37
N ASP A 207 11.89 7.78 -27.41
CA ASP A 207 13.35 7.68 -27.35
C ASP A 207 14.00 9.06 -27.29
N GLU A 208 14.97 9.19 -26.39
CA GLU A 208 15.85 10.35 -26.25
C GLU A 208 17.25 9.91 -25.81
N PRO A 209 18.30 10.74 -26.06
CA PRO A 209 19.63 10.43 -25.57
C PRO A 209 19.66 10.41 -24.03
N ILE A 210 19.89 9.25 -23.44
CA ILE A 210 19.91 9.03 -22.00
C ILE A 210 21.24 8.38 -21.60
N THR A 211 21.84 8.86 -20.51
CA THR A 211 22.82 8.11 -19.72
C THR A 211 22.09 7.53 -18.52
N THR A 212 21.93 6.21 -18.51
CA THR A 212 21.22 5.50 -17.44
C THR A 212 21.94 5.57 -16.11
N LYS A 213 21.21 5.39 -15.04
CA LYS A 213 21.69 5.21 -13.68
C LYS A 213 21.05 3.95 -13.07
N PRO A 214 21.63 3.39 -12.01
CA PRO A 214 21.02 2.28 -11.29
C PRO A 214 19.58 2.59 -10.89
N GLY A 215 18.66 1.65 -11.18
CA GLY A 215 17.23 1.80 -10.94
C GLY A 215 16.42 2.26 -12.16
N ASP A 216 17.03 2.74 -13.22
CA ASP A 216 16.31 3.13 -14.42
C ASP A 216 15.64 1.91 -15.07
N ILE A 217 14.35 2.09 -15.37
CA ILE A 217 13.52 1.13 -16.10
C ILE A 217 13.33 1.67 -17.51
N ILE A 218 13.85 0.95 -18.49
CA ILE A 218 13.91 1.38 -19.88
C ILE A 218 13.03 0.46 -20.76
N LEU A 219 12.30 1.06 -21.68
CA LEU A 219 11.70 0.36 -22.81
C LEU A 219 12.70 0.36 -23.97
N TYR A 220 13.23 -0.79 -24.31
CA TYR A 220 14.15 -0.94 -25.42
C TYR A 220 13.44 -1.50 -26.66
N LEU A 221 13.60 -0.82 -27.79
CA LEU A 221 12.98 -1.14 -29.09
C LEU A 221 11.44 -1.28 -29.03
N GLY A 222 10.80 -0.73 -28.00
CA GLY A 222 9.34 -0.74 -27.87
C GLY A 222 8.72 -2.04 -27.34
N ASN A 223 9.50 -3.09 -27.12
CA ASN A 223 9.01 -4.41 -26.75
C ASN A 223 9.88 -5.20 -25.76
N ASN A 224 10.94 -4.60 -25.25
CA ASN A 224 11.75 -5.17 -24.18
C ASN A 224 11.79 -4.18 -23.02
N VAL A 225 11.72 -4.69 -21.78
CA VAL A 225 11.96 -3.92 -20.58
C VAL A 225 13.33 -4.25 -20.03
N THR A 226 14.09 -3.22 -19.65
CA THR A 226 15.38 -3.38 -19.01
C THR A 226 15.38 -2.66 -17.67
N ILE A 227 16.10 -3.21 -16.69
CA ILE A 227 16.36 -2.55 -15.40
C ILE A 227 17.88 -2.41 -15.24
N TYR A 228 18.32 -1.18 -15.15
CA TYR A 228 19.74 -0.86 -15.04
C TYR A 228 20.21 -0.96 -13.59
N TYR A 229 21.38 -1.53 -13.39
CA TYR A 229 22.11 -1.52 -12.13
C TYR A 229 23.52 -0.91 -12.26
N ASP A 230 23.85 -0.45 -13.47
CA ASP A 230 25.04 0.32 -13.79
C ASP A 230 24.75 1.30 -14.94
N VAL A 231 25.75 1.98 -15.44
CA VAL A 231 25.64 3.08 -16.41
C VAL A 231 25.78 2.58 -17.84
N ASN A 232 24.90 3.08 -18.72
CA ASN A 232 25.01 2.93 -20.17
C ASN A 232 24.44 4.21 -20.85
N SER A 233 24.85 4.48 -22.09
CA SER A 233 24.37 5.67 -22.82
C SER A 233 23.94 5.28 -24.22
N TRP A 234 22.70 5.61 -24.55
CA TRP A 234 22.09 5.36 -25.85
C TRP A 234 20.82 6.20 -26.04
N ASP A 235 20.17 6.07 -27.19
CA ASP A 235 18.81 6.59 -27.37
C ASP A 235 17.82 5.59 -26.75
N PHE A 236 17.26 5.94 -25.60
CA PHE A 236 16.40 5.10 -24.79
C PHE A 236 15.04 5.76 -24.53
N THR A 237 14.05 4.92 -24.28
CA THR A 237 12.78 5.35 -23.71
C THR A 237 12.77 5.06 -22.21
N LEU A 238 12.79 6.09 -21.36
CA LEU A 238 12.69 5.95 -19.92
C LEU A 238 11.23 5.68 -19.53
N LEU A 239 10.94 4.52 -18.95
CA LEU A 239 9.64 4.21 -18.36
C LEU A 239 9.51 4.74 -16.94
N GLY A 240 10.59 4.70 -16.17
CA GLY A 240 10.58 5.10 -14.78
C GLY A 240 11.88 4.78 -14.06
N HIS A 241 11.85 4.91 -12.74
CA HIS A 241 13.01 4.72 -11.88
C HIS A 241 12.60 4.06 -10.57
N VAL A 242 13.31 3.01 -10.15
CA VAL A 242 13.13 2.38 -8.82
C VAL A 242 13.56 3.36 -7.75
N ASP A 243 12.68 3.61 -6.80
CA ASP A 243 12.92 4.60 -5.74
C ASP A 243 14.12 4.19 -4.86
N ASP A 244 14.90 5.17 -4.41
CA ASP A 244 16.10 4.98 -3.57
C ASP A 244 17.13 3.99 -4.14
N ALA A 245 17.19 3.84 -5.46
CA ALA A 245 18.08 2.90 -6.13
C ALA A 245 19.53 3.38 -6.10
N THR A 246 20.43 2.44 -5.77
CA THR A 246 21.89 2.55 -5.89
C THR A 246 22.44 1.36 -6.66
N GLY A 247 23.66 1.45 -7.19
CA GLY A 247 24.27 0.31 -7.87
C GLY A 247 24.41 -0.93 -6.99
N GLU A 248 24.63 -0.75 -5.69
CA GLU A 248 24.75 -1.84 -4.73
C GLU A 248 23.39 -2.51 -4.47
N ASN A 249 22.38 -1.74 -4.06
CA ASN A 249 21.09 -2.30 -3.71
C ASN A 249 20.32 -2.86 -4.92
N MET A 250 20.57 -2.34 -6.13
CA MET A 250 19.98 -2.88 -7.35
C MET A 250 20.62 -4.20 -7.77
N ARG A 251 21.95 -4.37 -7.58
CA ARG A 251 22.60 -5.67 -7.81
C ARG A 251 22.12 -6.73 -6.83
N GLU A 252 21.91 -6.35 -5.56
CA GLU A 252 21.35 -7.24 -4.55
C GLU A 252 19.90 -7.63 -4.91
N PHE A 253 19.06 -6.64 -5.23
CA PHE A 253 17.66 -6.82 -5.57
C PHE A 253 17.45 -7.70 -6.81
N LEU A 254 18.19 -7.44 -7.89
CA LEU A 254 18.06 -8.18 -9.15
C LEU A 254 18.83 -9.51 -9.14
N GLY A 255 19.76 -9.69 -8.22
CA GLY A 255 20.60 -10.87 -8.11
C GLY A 255 21.56 -11.08 -9.28
N SER A 256 22.45 -12.08 -9.13
CA SER A 256 23.48 -12.40 -10.14
C SER A 256 22.98 -13.26 -11.30
N GLY A 257 21.75 -13.80 -11.20
CA GLY A 257 21.17 -14.73 -12.20
C GLY A 257 20.19 -14.05 -13.15
N ASN A 258 19.26 -14.86 -13.61
CA ASN A 258 18.15 -14.45 -14.46
C ASN A 258 16.90 -14.33 -13.60
N PRO A 259 16.53 -13.14 -13.12
CA PRO A 259 15.37 -12.96 -12.26
C PRO A 259 14.08 -13.02 -13.09
N THR A 260 13.02 -13.50 -12.45
CA THR A 260 11.65 -13.19 -12.87
C THR A 260 11.23 -11.93 -12.15
N VAL A 261 10.85 -10.90 -12.89
CA VAL A 261 10.44 -9.59 -12.37
C VAL A 261 8.97 -9.38 -12.66
N THR A 262 8.20 -9.01 -11.63
CA THR A 262 6.78 -8.65 -11.78
C THR A 262 6.59 -7.15 -11.53
N PHE A 263 5.95 -6.49 -12.47
CA PHE A 263 5.50 -5.10 -12.38
C PHE A 263 4.01 -5.08 -12.12
N SER A 264 3.55 -4.24 -11.19
CA SER A 264 2.12 -4.05 -10.88
C SER A 264 1.83 -2.62 -10.47
N LEU A 265 0.55 -2.24 -10.48
CA LEU A 265 0.09 -1.06 -9.76
C LEU A 265 0.14 -1.35 -8.24
N PRO A 266 0.23 -0.29 -7.39
CA PRO A 266 0.18 -0.41 -5.93
C PRO A 266 -1.07 -1.08 -5.40
#